data_4b93506f9d8565a1acfecc1e4b971f60
#
_entry.id   4b93506f9d8565a1acfecc1e4b971f60
#
_cell.length_a   1.000
_cell.length_b   1.000
_cell.length_c   1.000
_cell.angle_alpha   90.00
_cell.angle_beta   90.00
_cell.angle_gamma   90.00
#
_symmetry.space_group_name_H-M   'P 1'
#
loop_
_entity.id
_entity.type
_entity.pdbx_description
1 polymer ?
#
loop_
_entity_poly.entity_id
_entity_poly.type
_entity_poly.pdbx_seq_one_letter_code
_entity_poly.pdbx_strand_id
1 'polypeptide(L)'
;IVGVSLAQKKGDPILFNADEYLNRKTNAEVLAGLRPAFDKAGSVTAGNASGINDGAAAVVVMTAKKAAALGLKPLARIAAFGTSGLDPATMGMGPVPASRKALQRAGWNAADVDLFELNEAFAAQACAVNKELGIDPAKVNVNGGAIAIGHPIGASGCRILVTLLHEMQRRDAKKGLAALCIGGGMGVSLALER
;
A
#
# COMPACT_ATOMS: atom_id res chain seq x y z
N ILE A 1 -8.92 -14.69 -3.55
CA ILE A 1 -8.89 -15.07 -2.12
C ILE A 1 -8.82 -16.58 -2.04
N VAL A 2 -7.91 -17.10 -1.24
CA VAL A 2 -7.82 -18.54 -0.95
C VAL A 2 -8.68 -18.82 0.28
N GLY A 3 -9.59 -19.80 0.17
CA GLY A 3 -10.44 -20.21 1.28
C GLY A 3 -9.64 -20.94 2.37
N VAL A 4 -9.87 -20.55 3.63
CA VAL A 4 -9.30 -21.18 4.81
C VAL A 4 -10.38 -21.95 5.54
N SER A 5 -10.16 -23.26 5.78
CA SER A 5 -11.09 -24.11 6.52
C SER A 5 -10.87 -23.91 8.03
N LEU A 6 -11.88 -23.43 8.72
CA LEU A 6 -11.86 -23.19 10.16
C LEU A 6 -12.60 -24.31 10.89
N ALA A 7 -11.87 -25.15 11.61
CA ALA A 7 -12.44 -26.21 12.40
C ALA A 7 -13.38 -25.63 13.49
N GLN A 8 -14.55 -26.25 13.65
CA GLN A 8 -15.54 -25.91 14.67
C GLN A 8 -15.48 -26.90 15.83
N LYS A 9 -15.85 -26.45 17.04
CA LYS A 9 -15.98 -27.36 18.19
C LYS A 9 -17.08 -28.41 18.00
N LYS A 10 -18.09 -28.09 17.20
CA LYS A 10 -19.20 -28.97 16.81
C LYS A 10 -19.63 -28.62 15.40
N GLY A 11 -19.98 -29.64 14.59
CA GLY A 11 -20.41 -29.47 13.20
C GLY A 11 -19.27 -29.42 12.20
N ASP A 12 -19.61 -29.09 10.95
CA ASP A 12 -18.66 -29.02 9.84
C ASP A 12 -17.77 -27.80 9.92
N PRO A 13 -16.55 -27.85 9.37
CA PRO A 13 -15.67 -26.69 9.25
C PRO A 13 -16.33 -25.55 8.47
N ILE A 14 -16.10 -24.32 8.89
CA ILE A 14 -16.52 -23.13 8.15
C ILE A 14 -15.42 -22.76 7.14
N LEU A 15 -15.79 -22.62 5.87
CA LEU A 15 -14.88 -22.10 4.85
C LEU A 15 -14.87 -20.57 4.90
N PHE A 16 -13.77 -19.99 5.40
CA PHE A 16 -13.54 -18.55 5.41
C PHE A 16 -12.87 -18.14 4.09
N ASN A 17 -13.64 -17.54 3.18
CA ASN A 17 -13.20 -17.21 1.83
C ASN A 17 -13.66 -15.84 1.34
N ALA A 18 -14.13 -14.98 2.24
CA ALA A 18 -14.56 -13.62 1.95
C ALA A 18 -13.84 -12.63 2.85
N ASP A 19 -13.47 -11.45 2.30
CA ASP A 19 -12.97 -10.33 3.08
C ASP A 19 -14.17 -9.61 3.73
N GLU A 20 -14.19 -9.60 5.07
CA GLU A 20 -15.28 -9.01 5.86
C GLU A 20 -15.09 -7.51 6.10
N TYR A 21 -13.88 -6.98 5.91
CA TYR A 21 -13.60 -5.57 6.21
C TYR A 21 -14.22 -4.62 5.19
N LEU A 22 -14.36 -5.03 3.94
CA LEU A 22 -14.93 -4.24 2.87
C LEU A 22 -16.38 -3.86 3.14
N ASN A 23 -16.66 -2.57 3.34
CA ASN A 23 -18.02 -2.07 3.51
C ASN A 23 -18.70 -1.83 2.15
N ARG A 24 -19.47 -2.80 1.71
CA ARG A 24 -20.19 -2.76 0.41
C ARG A 24 -21.33 -1.73 0.37
N LYS A 25 -21.71 -1.13 1.50
CA LYS A 25 -22.76 -0.11 1.60
C LYS A 25 -22.22 1.32 1.47
N THR A 26 -20.90 1.48 1.37
CA THR A 26 -20.26 2.80 1.23
C THR A 26 -20.67 3.48 -0.08
N ASN A 27 -21.14 4.71 0.04
CA ASN A 27 -21.44 5.61 -1.07
C ASN A 27 -21.24 7.07 -0.62
N ALA A 28 -21.35 8.01 -1.54
CA ALA A 28 -21.08 9.42 -1.26
C ALA A 28 -22.01 10.02 -0.18
N GLU A 29 -23.29 9.62 -0.17
CA GLU A 29 -24.27 10.09 0.80
C GLU A 29 -23.95 9.60 2.22
N VAL A 30 -23.64 8.30 2.35
CA VAL A 30 -23.22 7.70 3.62
C VAL A 30 -21.95 8.37 4.15
N LEU A 31 -20.95 8.60 3.29
CA LEU A 31 -19.71 9.27 3.67
C LEU A 31 -19.94 10.72 4.13
N ALA A 32 -20.81 11.48 3.45
CA ALA A 32 -21.13 12.85 3.80
C ALA A 32 -21.85 12.98 5.16
N GLY A 33 -22.54 11.94 5.61
CA GLY A 33 -23.22 11.89 6.91
C GLY A 33 -22.31 11.51 8.08
N LEU A 34 -21.05 11.14 7.86
CA LEU A 34 -20.13 10.72 8.92
C LEU A 34 -19.59 11.91 9.71
N ARG A 35 -19.43 11.72 11.02
CA ARG A 35 -18.85 12.72 11.89
C ARG A 35 -17.32 12.71 11.82
N PRO A 36 -16.66 13.88 11.87
CA PRO A 36 -15.21 13.95 12.05
C PRO A 36 -14.73 13.17 13.28
N ALA A 37 -13.62 12.46 13.15
CA ALA A 37 -13.10 11.56 14.18
C ALA A 37 -12.20 12.27 15.20
N PHE A 38 -11.48 13.32 14.80
CA PHE A 38 -10.47 13.98 15.62
C PHE A 38 -10.83 15.43 15.96
N ASP A 39 -11.04 16.25 14.95
CA ASP A 39 -11.43 17.65 15.11
C ASP A 39 -12.86 17.83 14.58
N LYS A 40 -13.73 18.51 15.35
CA LYS A 40 -15.12 18.78 14.95
C LYS A 40 -15.25 19.55 13.63
N ALA A 41 -14.26 20.37 13.30
CA ALA A 41 -14.14 21.10 12.03
C ALA A 41 -13.29 20.34 10.98
N GLY A 42 -12.78 19.17 11.32
CA GLY A 42 -11.91 18.36 10.45
C GLY A 42 -12.67 17.56 9.42
N SER A 43 -11.94 17.00 8.47
CA SER A 43 -12.48 16.20 7.35
C SER A 43 -12.25 14.69 7.49
N VAL A 44 -11.47 14.25 8.48
CA VAL A 44 -11.18 12.83 8.69
C VAL A 44 -12.31 12.15 9.46
N THR A 45 -12.87 11.11 8.87
CA THR A 45 -13.98 10.31 9.42
C THR A 45 -13.63 8.83 9.40
N ALA A 46 -14.45 8.00 10.04
CA ALA A 46 -14.31 6.53 9.97
C ALA A 46 -14.45 5.96 8.55
N GLY A 47 -15.02 6.70 7.60
CA GLY A 47 -15.21 6.25 6.22
C GLY A 47 -14.09 6.63 5.26
N ASN A 48 -13.17 7.52 5.69
CA ASN A 48 -12.04 7.99 4.87
C ASN A 48 -10.68 7.86 5.57
N ALA A 49 -10.62 6.99 6.57
CA ALA A 49 -9.42 6.58 7.29
C ALA A 49 -9.28 5.07 7.21
N SER A 50 -8.05 4.57 7.23
CA SER A 50 -7.80 3.13 7.32
C SER A 50 -8.18 2.59 8.70
N GLY A 51 -8.61 1.34 8.76
CA GLY A 51 -8.78 0.63 10.02
C GLY A 51 -7.47 0.07 10.55
N ILE A 52 -7.47 -0.29 11.83
CA ILE A 52 -6.39 -1.06 12.45
C ILE A 52 -6.81 -2.53 12.33
N ASN A 53 -6.02 -3.33 11.61
CA ASN A 53 -6.37 -4.70 11.25
C ASN A 53 -5.21 -5.64 11.55
N ASP A 54 -5.52 -6.92 11.72
CA ASP A 54 -4.54 -7.98 11.72
C ASP A 54 -4.20 -8.37 10.27
N GLY A 55 -2.96 -8.78 10.04
CA GLY A 55 -2.52 -9.23 8.73
C GLY A 55 -1.08 -9.69 8.74
N ALA A 56 -0.74 -10.52 7.75
CA ALA A 56 0.61 -10.98 7.53
C ALA A 56 0.93 -10.99 6.03
N ALA A 57 2.18 -10.70 5.70
CA ALA A 57 2.70 -10.81 4.35
C ALA A 57 4.18 -11.19 4.41
N ALA A 58 4.66 -11.90 3.40
CA ALA A 58 6.05 -12.34 3.34
C ALA A 58 6.58 -12.28 1.91
N VAL A 59 7.83 -11.88 1.77
CA VAL A 59 8.59 -11.95 0.52
C VAL A 59 9.97 -12.55 0.80
N VAL A 60 10.49 -13.28 -0.17
CA VAL A 60 11.86 -13.79 -0.11
C VAL A 60 12.77 -12.82 -0.87
N VAL A 61 13.76 -12.27 -0.19
CA VAL A 61 14.73 -11.33 -0.78
C VAL A 61 16.10 -12.01 -0.83
N MET A 62 16.76 -11.92 -1.99
CA MET A 62 18.11 -12.46 -2.16
C MET A 62 18.85 -11.69 -3.26
N THR A 63 20.16 -11.90 -3.35
CA THR A 63 20.94 -11.33 -4.44
C THR A 63 20.62 -12.04 -5.77
N ALA A 64 20.74 -11.32 -6.90
CA ALA A 64 20.57 -11.91 -8.22
C ALA A 64 21.49 -13.12 -8.44
N LYS A 65 22.74 -13.07 -7.92
CA LYS A 65 23.70 -14.18 -7.96
C LYS A 65 23.15 -15.41 -7.25
N LYS A 66 22.53 -15.24 -6.06
CA LYS A 66 21.95 -16.36 -5.30
C LYS A 66 20.74 -16.94 -6.01
N ALA A 67 19.86 -16.10 -6.55
CA ALA A 67 18.70 -16.55 -7.33
C ALA A 67 19.14 -17.40 -8.53
N ALA A 68 20.12 -16.93 -9.30
CA ALA A 68 20.67 -17.68 -10.43
C ALA A 68 21.29 -19.02 -10.01
N ALA A 69 22.05 -19.05 -8.91
CA ALA A 69 22.67 -20.28 -8.38
C ALA A 69 21.63 -21.33 -7.92
N LEU A 70 20.43 -20.87 -7.53
CA LEU A 70 19.30 -21.74 -7.14
C LEU A 70 18.33 -22.04 -8.28
N GLY A 71 18.58 -21.56 -9.51
CA GLY A 71 17.67 -21.70 -10.66
C GLY A 71 16.33 -20.99 -10.47
N LEU A 72 16.27 -19.99 -9.60
CA LEU A 72 15.05 -19.24 -9.31
C LEU A 72 14.90 -18.05 -10.26
N LYS A 73 13.67 -17.85 -10.75
CA LYS A 73 13.31 -16.65 -11.54
C LYS A 73 12.76 -15.57 -10.59
N PRO A 74 13.46 -14.43 -10.41
CA PRO A 74 12.94 -13.34 -9.60
C PRO A 74 11.63 -12.79 -10.16
N LEU A 75 10.73 -12.37 -9.28
CA LEU A 75 9.48 -11.68 -9.66
C LEU A 75 9.76 -10.25 -10.13
N ALA A 76 10.70 -9.58 -9.45
CA ALA A 76 11.20 -8.26 -9.79
C ALA A 76 12.58 -8.04 -9.16
N ARG A 77 13.27 -7.00 -9.58
CA ARG A 77 14.50 -6.47 -8.99
C ARG A 77 14.19 -5.22 -8.17
N ILE A 78 14.76 -5.09 -6.99
CA ILE A 78 14.75 -3.83 -6.25
C ILE A 78 15.72 -2.88 -6.96
N ALA A 79 15.17 -1.85 -7.62
CA ALA A 79 15.95 -0.84 -8.33
C ALA A 79 16.57 0.16 -7.36
N ALA A 80 15.78 0.66 -6.41
CA ALA A 80 16.23 1.59 -5.37
C ALA A 80 15.26 1.61 -4.18
N PHE A 81 15.71 2.25 -3.10
CA PHE A 81 14.85 2.60 -1.97
C PHE A 81 15.13 4.02 -1.49
N GLY A 82 14.17 4.62 -0.78
CA GLY A 82 14.28 5.92 -0.15
C GLY A 82 13.64 5.93 1.23
N THR A 83 14.28 6.61 2.15
CA THR A 83 13.73 6.91 3.48
C THR A 83 13.74 8.42 3.69
N SER A 84 12.81 8.92 4.47
CA SER A 84 12.69 10.35 4.76
C SER A 84 12.32 10.60 6.21
N GLY A 85 12.69 11.76 6.71
CA GLY A 85 12.18 12.37 7.93
C GLY A 85 11.57 13.71 7.59
N LEU A 86 10.51 14.09 8.29
CA LEU A 86 9.81 15.37 8.15
C LEU A 86 9.11 15.72 9.47
N ASP A 87 8.51 16.91 9.54
CA ASP A 87 7.76 17.34 10.72
C ASP A 87 6.65 16.32 11.06
N PRO A 88 6.61 15.80 12.29
CA PRO A 88 5.56 14.88 12.74
C PRO A 88 4.13 15.40 12.51
N ALA A 89 3.90 16.70 12.56
CA ALA A 89 2.59 17.30 12.30
C ALA A 89 2.08 17.03 10.87
N THR A 90 2.99 16.76 9.92
CA THR A 90 2.70 16.43 8.53
C THR A 90 3.17 15.03 8.15
N MET A 91 3.17 14.10 9.09
CA MET A 91 3.75 12.75 8.92
C MET A 91 3.20 12.02 7.69
N GLY A 92 1.94 12.27 7.32
CA GLY A 92 1.29 11.67 6.15
C GLY A 92 1.96 12.00 4.82
N MET A 93 2.77 13.06 4.76
CA MET A 93 3.54 13.45 3.58
C MET A 93 4.87 12.70 3.44
N GLY A 94 5.26 11.86 4.39
CA GLY A 94 6.48 11.05 4.37
C GLY A 94 6.76 10.31 3.05
N PRO A 95 5.75 9.72 2.38
CA PRO A 95 5.93 9.07 1.09
C PRO A 95 6.51 9.99 0.00
N VAL A 96 6.25 11.29 0.03
CA VAL A 96 6.70 12.23 -1.01
C VAL A 96 8.22 12.33 -1.07
N PRO A 97 8.92 12.79 -0.01
CA PRO A 97 10.38 12.87 -0.04
C PRO A 97 11.03 11.48 -0.14
N ALA A 98 10.42 10.42 0.42
CA ALA A 98 10.94 9.05 0.28
C ALA A 98 10.88 8.57 -1.17
N SER A 99 9.76 8.79 -1.86
CA SER A 99 9.57 8.41 -3.27
C SER A 99 10.48 9.21 -4.19
N ARG A 100 10.59 10.54 -4.01
CA ARG A 100 11.53 11.38 -4.78
C ARG A 100 12.95 10.86 -4.66
N LYS A 101 13.38 10.48 -3.45
CA LYS A 101 14.71 9.90 -3.21
C LYS A 101 14.89 8.53 -3.89
N ALA A 102 13.89 7.65 -3.81
CA ALA A 102 13.94 6.35 -4.48
C ALA A 102 13.99 6.50 -6.01
N LEU A 103 13.15 7.36 -6.58
CA LEU A 103 13.13 7.66 -8.02
C LEU A 103 14.47 8.24 -8.49
N GLN A 104 15.01 9.22 -7.77
CA GLN A 104 16.32 9.80 -8.08
C GLN A 104 17.43 8.73 -8.11
N ARG A 105 17.45 7.84 -7.12
CA ARG A 105 18.44 6.74 -7.03
C ARG A 105 18.26 5.71 -8.13
N ALA A 106 17.04 5.48 -8.59
CA ALA A 106 16.75 4.60 -9.71
C ALA A 106 17.02 5.24 -11.08
N GLY A 107 17.22 6.56 -11.13
CA GLY A 107 17.33 7.33 -12.38
C GLY A 107 16.00 7.45 -13.11
N TRP A 108 14.86 7.47 -12.39
CA TRP A 108 13.52 7.53 -12.97
C TRP A 108 12.82 8.84 -12.63
N ASN A 109 11.92 9.26 -13.52
CA ASN A 109 10.88 10.25 -13.22
C ASN A 109 9.62 9.54 -12.73
N ALA A 110 8.73 10.24 -12.03
CA ALA A 110 7.45 9.69 -11.60
C ALA A 110 6.58 9.24 -12.79
N ALA A 111 6.68 9.94 -13.93
CA ALA A 111 5.97 9.59 -15.17
C ALA A 111 6.40 8.23 -15.76
N ASP A 112 7.63 7.79 -15.50
CA ASP A 112 8.19 6.53 -16.00
C ASP A 112 7.63 5.31 -15.25
N VAL A 113 6.97 5.53 -14.09
CA VAL A 113 6.42 4.47 -13.25
C VAL A 113 5.06 4.04 -13.77
N ASP A 114 4.88 2.74 -13.96
CA ASP A 114 3.64 2.15 -14.48
C ASP A 114 2.58 2.00 -13.39
N LEU A 115 2.99 1.63 -12.16
CA LEU A 115 2.09 1.34 -11.04
C LEU A 115 2.65 1.85 -9.72
N PHE A 116 1.74 2.37 -8.90
CA PHE A 116 2.03 2.82 -7.54
C PHE A 116 1.17 2.09 -6.53
N GLU A 117 1.78 1.63 -5.44
CA GLU A 117 1.10 1.20 -4.22
C GLU A 117 1.47 2.15 -3.09
N LEU A 118 0.60 3.10 -2.80
CA LEU A 118 0.78 4.11 -1.77
C LEU A 118 -0.19 3.83 -0.62
N ASN A 119 0.33 3.54 0.57
CA ASN A 119 -0.52 3.19 1.69
C ASN A 119 -1.44 4.34 2.09
N GLU A 120 -2.74 4.05 2.16
CA GLU A 120 -3.78 5.02 2.50
C GLU A 120 -4.03 5.01 4.02
N ALA A 121 -3.16 5.66 4.80
CA ALA A 121 -3.46 5.86 6.22
C ALA A 121 -4.74 6.70 6.38
N PHE A 122 -4.89 7.74 5.54
CA PHE A 122 -6.06 8.63 5.44
C PHE A 122 -6.27 9.04 3.98
N ALA A 123 -7.52 9.22 3.55
CA ALA A 123 -7.82 9.66 2.19
C ALA A 123 -7.23 11.05 1.90
N ALA A 124 -7.33 11.99 2.84
CA ALA A 124 -6.75 13.32 2.69
C ALA A 124 -5.22 13.25 2.47
N GLN A 125 -4.53 12.39 3.21
CA GLN A 125 -3.10 12.15 3.05
C GLN A 125 -2.80 11.53 1.67
N ALA A 126 -3.55 10.51 1.24
CA ALA A 126 -3.34 9.86 -0.04
C ALA A 126 -3.53 10.85 -1.21
N CYS A 127 -4.58 11.68 -1.17
CA CYS A 127 -4.82 12.73 -2.15
C CYS A 127 -3.68 13.75 -2.19
N ALA A 128 -3.18 14.18 -1.02
CA ALA A 128 -2.08 15.12 -0.92
C ALA A 128 -0.77 14.56 -1.50
N VAL A 129 -0.45 13.29 -1.20
CA VAL A 129 0.72 12.60 -1.73
C VAL A 129 0.65 12.46 -3.26
N ASN A 130 -0.50 12.04 -3.80
CA ASN A 130 -0.70 11.92 -5.26
C ASN A 130 -0.50 13.26 -5.98
N LYS A 131 -1.11 14.32 -5.42
CA LYS A 131 -0.98 15.69 -5.94
C LYS A 131 0.46 16.18 -5.92
N GLU A 132 1.15 15.99 -4.80
CA GLU A 132 2.52 16.48 -4.60
C GLU A 132 3.55 15.72 -5.43
N LEU A 133 3.32 14.43 -5.71
CA LEU A 133 4.14 13.63 -6.62
C LEU A 133 3.79 13.85 -8.10
N GLY A 134 2.66 14.49 -8.40
CA GLY A 134 2.20 14.74 -9.77
C GLY A 134 1.89 13.44 -10.54
N ILE A 135 1.38 12.43 -9.87
CA ILE A 135 1.12 11.11 -10.45
C ILE A 135 -0.35 10.94 -10.85
N ASP A 136 -0.57 10.13 -11.88
CA ASP A 136 -1.90 9.78 -12.35
C ASP A 136 -2.61 8.84 -11.35
N PRO A 137 -3.74 9.25 -10.74
CA PRO A 137 -4.49 8.41 -9.82
C PRO A 137 -4.93 7.06 -10.41
N ALA A 138 -5.09 6.95 -11.72
CA ALA A 138 -5.44 5.70 -12.39
C ALA A 138 -4.34 4.61 -12.30
N LYS A 139 -3.11 5.00 -11.95
CA LYS A 139 -1.99 4.11 -11.71
C LYS A 139 -1.78 3.76 -10.24
N VAL A 140 -2.57 4.34 -9.32
CA VAL A 140 -2.37 4.23 -7.87
C VAL A 140 -3.38 3.27 -7.26
N ASN A 141 -2.89 2.33 -6.43
CA ASN A 141 -3.72 1.40 -5.64
C ASN A 141 -4.84 0.75 -6.47
N VAL A 142 -4.50 0.29 -7.64
CA VAL A 142 -5.45 -0.18 -8.68
C VAL A 142 -6.28 -1.40 -8.27
N ASN A 143 -5.91 -2.06 -7.19
CA ASN A 143 -6.65 -3.16 -6.57
C ASN A 143 -7.34 -2.76 -5.24
N GLY A 144 -7.47 -1.46 -4.98
CA GLY A 144 -7.94 -0.93 -3.70
C GLY A 144 -6.80 -0.72 -2.70
N GLY A 145 -7.02 0.16 -1.74
CA GLY A 145 -6.04 0.55 -0.73
C GLY A 145 -6.51 0.29 0.70
N ALA A 146 -5.72 0.73 1.68
CA ALA A 146 -5.88 0.43 3.09
C ALA A 146 -7.22 0.92 3.68
N ILE A 147 -7.85 1.93 3.12
CA ILE A 147 -9.17 2.40 3.57
C ILE A 147 -10.23 1.32 3.33
N ALA A 148 -10.14 0.61 2.19
CA ALA A 148 -11.10 -0.42 1.82
C ALA A 148 -10.77 -1.80 2.39
N ILE A 149 -9.47 -2.18 2.43
CA ILE A 149 -9.04 -3.54 2.77
C ILE A 149 -8.33 -3.66 4.11
N GLY A 150 -8.12 -2.54 4.83
CA GLY A 150 -7.49 -2.52 6.14
C GLY A 150 -6.00 -2.18 6.11
N HIS A 151 -5.48 -1.83 7.31
CA HIS A 151 -4.09 -1.41 7.51
C HIS A 151 -3.44 -2.23 8.63
N PRO A 152 -2.98 -3.44 8.37
CA PRO A 152 -2.19 -4.23 9.32
C PRO A 152 -0.81 -3.59 9.47
N ILE A 153 -0.66 -2.68 10.44
CA ILE A 153 0.49 -1.74 10.55
C ILE A 153 1.83 -2.47 10.41
N GLY A 154 2.03 -3.57 11.13
CA GLY A 154 3.25 -4.36 11.08
C GLY A 154 3.50 -5.12 9.77
N ALA A 155 2.47 -5.32 8.95
CA ALA A 155 2.54 -6.04 7.67
C ALA A 155 2.37 -5.14 6.45
N SER A 156 1.85 -3.91 6.61
CA SER A 156 1.43 -3.06 5.49
C SER A 156 2.51 -2.80 4.46
N GLY A 157 3.76 -2.60 4.86
CA GLY A 157 4.86 -2.42 3.90
C GLY A 157 5.04 -3.63 2.97
N CYS A 158 5.05 -4.83 3.53
CA CYS A 158 5.14 -6.06 2.74
C CYS A 158 3.83 -6.32 1.97
N ARG A 159 2.66 -6.02 2.54
CA ARG A 159 1.36 -6.19 1.90
C ARG A 159 1.27 -5.38 0.60
N ILE A 160 1.57 -4.05 0.64
CA ILE A 160 1.54 -3.23 -0.57
C ILE A 160 2.56 -3.70 -1.61
N LEU A 161 3.74 -4.15 -1.16
CA LEU A 161 4.76 -4.71 -2.04
C LEU A 161 4.28 -5.97 -2.76
N VAL A 162 3.62 -6.89 -2.05
CA VAL A 162 3.05 -8.11 -2.64
C VAL A 162 1.96 -7.75 -3.66
N THR A 163 1.06 -6.82 -3.32
CA THR A 163 0.04 -6.33 -4.25
C THR A 163 0.66 -5.76 -5.52
N LEU A 164 1.67 -4.90 -5.37
CA LEU A 164 2.40 -4.30 -6.50
C LEU A 164 3.04 -5.36 -7.40
N LEU A 165 3.76 -6.32 -6.82
CA LEU A 165 4.44 -7.40 -7.55
C LEU A 165 3.48 -8.21 -8.41
N HIS A 166 2.35 -8.64 -7.84
CA HIS A 166 1.35 -9.42 -8.57
C HIS A 166 0.66 -8.60 -9.66
N GLU A 167 0.38 -7.33 -9.39
CA GLU A 167 -0.24 -6.46 -10.38
C GLU A 167 0.72 -6.11 -11.52
N MET A 168 2.00 -5.89 -11.21
CA MET A 168 3.03 -5.73 -12.24
C MET A 168 3.13 -6.96 -13.15
N GLN A 169 3.00 -8.17 -12.58
CA GLN A 169 2.96 -9.41 -13.37
C GLN A 169 1.74 -9.48 -14.26
N ARG A 170 0.55 -9.19 -13.70
CA ARG A 170 -0.73 -9.29 -14.39
C ARG A 170 -0.82 -8.34 -15.58
N ARG A 171 -0.28 -7.13 -15.47
CA ARG A 171 -0.30 -6.09 -16.52
C ARG A 171 0.95 -6.06 -17.40
N ASP A 172 1.94 -6.91 -17.13
CA ASP A 172 3.29 -6.82 -17.72
C ASP A 172 3.96 -5.46 -17.51
N ALA A 173 3.60 -4.78 -16.40
CA ALA A 173 4.21 -3.51 -16.02
C ALA A 173 5.69 -3.69 -15.67
N LYS A 174 6.52 -2.73 -16.05
CA LYS A 174 7.99 -2.83 -15.91
C LYS A 174 8.53 -2.10 -14.69
N LYS A 175 7.92 -0.97 -14.32
CA LYS A 175 8.36 -0.13 -13.20
C LYS A 175 7.23 0.05 -12.21
N GLY A 176 7.51 -0.23 -10.96
CA GLY A 176 6.56 -0.06 -9.85
C GLY A 176 7.20 0.64 -8.66
N LEU A 177 6.39 1.34 -7.87
CA LEU A 177 6.83 2.02 -6.67
C LEU A 177 5.83 1.78 -5.54
N ALA A 178 6.33 1.27 -4.41
CA ALA A 178 5.57 1.16 -3.17
C ALA A 178 6.06 2.17 -2.15
N ALA A 179 5.16 2.88 -1.45
CA ALA A 179 5.55 3.81 -0.39
C ALA A 179 4.50 3.90 0.70
N LEU A 180 4.96 4.26 1.91
CA LEU A 180 4.09 4.51 3.06
C LEU A 180 4.69 5.55 4.00
N CYS A 181 3.81 6.25 4.72
CA CYS A 181 4.17 7.09 5.85
C CYS A 181 4.35 6.25 7.11
N ILE A 182 5.12 6.78 8.05
CA ILE A 182 5.42 6.13 9.32
C ILE A 182 5.22 7.16 10.42
N GLY A 183 4.60 6.76 11.52
CA GLY A 183 4.40 7.61 12.69
C GLY A 183 5.71 8.22 13.19
N GLY A 184 5.63 9.46 13.70
CA GLY A 184 6.81 10.24 14.10
C GLY A 184 7.41 11.10 12.99
N GLY A 185 6.78 11.18 11.81
CA GLY A 185 7.25 12.03 10.70
C GLY A 185 8.28 11.33 9.83
N MET A 186 8.00 10.12 9.38
CA MET A 186 8.91 9.36 8.51
C MET A 186 8.18 8.83 7.28
N GLY A 187 8.94 8.45 6.27
CA GLY A 187 8.45 7.76 5.08
C GLY A 187 9.48 6.77 4.55
N VAL A 188 8.97 5.74 3.88
CA VAL A 188 9.78 4.76 3.16
C VAL A 188 9.18 4.51 1.78
N SER A 189 10.04 4.28 0.80
CA SER A 189 9.66 3.95 -0.57
C SER A 189 10.60 2.91 -1.17
N LEU A 190 10.06 2.02 -1.99
CA LEU A 190 10.78 0.98 -2.70
C LEU A 190 10.41 1.01 -4.19
N ALA A 191 11.40 1.14 -5.06
CA ALA A 191 11.26 1.10 -6.50
C ALA A 191 11.64 -0.30 -7.03
N LEU A 192 10.77 -0.88 -7.85
CA LEU A 192 10.90 -2.21 -8.42
C LEU A 192 10.91 -2.16 -9.95
N GLU A 193 11.66 -3.05 -10.57
CA GLU A 193 11.62 -3.25 -12.03
C GLU A 193 11.55 -4.73 -12.42
N ARG A 194 10.96 -4.99 -13.60
CA ARG A 194 10.81 -6.32 -14.21
C ARG A 194 11.38 -6.36 -15.62
#